data_2759c644c33ad7ffd8ba3a85f17c70ef
#
_entry.id   2759c644c33ad7ffd8ba3a85f17c70ef
#
_cell.length_a   1.000
_cell.length_b   1.000
_cell.length_c   1.000
_cell.angle_alpha   90.00
_cell.angle_beta   90.00
_cell.angle_gamma   90.00
#
_symmetry.space_group_name_H-M   'P 1'
#
loop_
_entity.id
_entity.type
_entity.pdbx_description
1 polymer ?
#
loop_
_entity_poly.entity_id
_entity_poly.type
_entity_poly.pdbx_seq_one_letter_code
_entity_poly.pdbx_strand_id
1 'polypeptide(L)'
;MKSSVLNKLRRRQRRILRRIENRPGPERERPMIAAHNIHYELGDRVQGLGPGGIGAMLLLARRTGLIADIDHYLHLFKYHRPYHESDHVLNIALNILAGGTKLQHIERLRNDEAYLNALDAKRIPDPTTTGDFCRRFRRCDVLDLMDAINRTRKRVWAQQPVDFFDQALIDVDGTLVGTDAECKEGVDIAYDGTWSYHPLLVSLANTKEPLYLVNRSGNRPSHELAASFIDRAVLLCRQAGFRSFLVRGDTDFTQTKHLDRWDDAGDLRFLFGIDARPNLVALAEQLPDSAYSFLERPVPPIKTVPRQRPPRHKARIVQERGFETIHTLEEMVAEFDYRPVACDRDYRLIVLRKKLAIEKRGVRIREEYRYFFFITNDRELPADQAVLTAGGRCDQENLVAQLKGGVHALTTPVDNLVSNWAYMVMASLAWSLKAWAALLVPETPRHAREHRIEKRTLLRMEFKTFRAAMIEIPCQIVRSGRRLVYRLLSWNPWQGVFLRLVERLNGCWLY
;
A
#
# COMPACT_ATOMS: atom_id res chain seq x y z
N MET A 1 26.24 -8.91 -10.84
CA MET A 1 26.00 -8.43 -12.24
C MET A 1 27.32 -8.50 -13.04
N LYS A 2 27.30 -9.07 -14.25
CA LYS A 2 28.50 -9.17 -15.11
C LYS A 2 29.03 -7.79 -15.50
N SER A 3 30.35 -7.59 -15.52
CA SER A 3 30.97 -6.28 -15.82
C SER A 3 30.57 -5.72 -17.19
N SER A 4 30.34 -6.59 -18.18
CA SER A 4 29.84 -6.22 -19.52
C SER A 4 28.46 -5.56 -19.48
N VAL A 5 27.56 -6.02 -18.59
CA VAL A 5 26.21 -5.43 -18.40
C VAL A 5 26.33 -4.06 -17.75
N LEU A 6 27.16 -3.91 -16.71
CA LEU A 6 27.43 -2.64 -16.06
C LEU A 6 27.99 -1.59 -17.04
N ASN A 7 28.93 -2.00 -17.91
CA ASN A 7 29.49 -1.12 -18.92
C ASN A 7 28.45 -0.66 -19.96
N LYS A 8 27.53 -1.56 -20.37
CA LYS A 8 26.39 -1.18 -21.24
C LYS A 8 25.47 -0.18 -20.57
N LEU A 9 25.11 -0.40 -19.28
CA LEU A 9 24.28 0.53 -18.53
C LEU A 9 24.93 1.90 -18.40
N ARG A 10 26.21 1.96 -18.00
CA ARG A 10 26.98 3.21 -17.91
C ARG A 10 27.07 3.96 -19.24
N ARG A 11 27.19 3.23 -20.36
CA ARG A 11 27.20 3.82 -21.70
C ARG A 11 25.84 4.44 -22.04
N ARG A 12 24.73 3.74 -21.76
CA ARG A 12 23.36 4.27 -21.96
C ARG A 12 23.09 5.48 -21.07
N GLN A 13 23.44 5.40 -19.80
CA GLN A 13 23.33 6.51 -18.85
C GLN A 13 24.05 7.76 -19.36
N ARG A 14 25.32 7.64 -19.74
CA ARG A 14 26.10 8.77 -20.27
C ARG A 14 25.46 9.37 -21.54
N ARG A 15 24.91 8.53 -22.43
CA ARG A 15 24.22 9.01 -23.63
C ARG A 15 22.97 9.83 -23.30
N ILE A 16 22.17 9.36 -22.34
CA ILE A 16 20.96 10.10 -21.90
C ILE A 16 21.34 11.38 -21.16
N LEU A 17 22.29 11.31 -20.21
CA LEU A 17 22.73 12.49 -19.48
C LEU A 17 23.24 13.59 -20.41
N ARG A 18 23.99 13.24 -21.46
CA ARG A 18 24.43 14.22 -22.49
C ARG A 18 23.25 14.89 -23.22
N ARG A 19 22.14 14.18 -23.42
CA ARG A 19 20.94 14.75 -24.08
C ARG A 19 20.16 15.68 -23.17
N ILE A 20 20.13 15.42 -21.86
CA ILE A 20 19.38 16.22 -20.87
C ILE A 20 20.25 17.27 -20.18
N GLU A 21 21.56 17.28 -20.45
CA GLU A 21 22.50 18.23 -19.91
C GLU A 21 22.12 19.66 -20.39
N ASN A 22 21.74 20.50 -19.44
CA ASN A 22 21.30 21.85 -19.74
C ASN A 22 22.52 22.76 -19.95
N ARG A 23 23.04 22.81 -21.18
CA ARG A 23 24.08 23.74 -21.57
C ARG A 23 23.45 24.99 -22.16
N PRO A 24 23.88 26.18 -21.76
CA PRO A 24 23.49 27.39 -22.47
C PRO A 24 23.95 27.26 -23.94
N GLY A 25 22.98 27.24 -24.83
CA GLY A 25 23.21 27.16 -26.28
C GLY A 25 22.71 28.41 -26.96
N PRO A 26 23.02 28.59 -28.26
CA PRO A 26 22.48 29.70 -29.02
C PRO A 26 20.94 29.66 -29.02
N GLU A 27 20.35 30.84 -29.16
CA GLU A 27 18.90 30.97 -29.33
C GLU A 27 18.40 30.06 -30.46
N ARG A 28 17.28 29.39 -30.25
CA ARG A 28 16.72 28.46 -31.22
C ARG A 28 15.55 29.10 -31.94
N GLU A 29 15.63 29.13 -33.24
CA GLU A 29 14.54 29.63 -34.12
C GLU A 29 13.29 28.74 -34.09
N ARG A 30 13.43 27.47 -33.68
CA ARG A 30 12.35 26.46 -33.70
C ARG A 30 12.18 25.78 -32.36
N PRO A 31 10.92 25.34 -32.01
CA PRO A 31 10.66 24.53 -30.83
C PRO A 31 11.50 23.25 -30.83
N MET A 32 11.78 22.73 -29.62
CA MET A 32 12.56 21.47 -29.47
C MET A 32 11.75 20.26 -29.89
N ILE A 33 10.42 20.30 -29.73
CA ILE A 33 9.50 19.25 -30.22
C ILE A 33 9.13 19.66 -31.65
N ALA A 34 9.75 19.03 -32.65
CA ALA A 34 9.70 19.45 -34.01
C ALA A 34 9.43 18.32 -35.03
N ALA A 35 8.93 17.17 -34.57
CA ALA A 35 8.56 16.09 -35.46
C ALA A 35 7.34 16.51 -36.31
N HIS A 36 7.50 16.50 -37.65
CA HIS A 36 6.47 16.92 -38.60
C HIS A 36 6.28 15.96 -39.78
N ASN A 37 7.18 14.99 -39.96
CA ASN A 37 7.10 13.98 -41.01
C ASN A 37 6.98 12.62 -40.34
N ILE A 38 5.75 12.25 -39.95
CA ILE A 38 5.46 11.03 -39.19
C ILE A 38 4.69 10.08 -40.11
N HIS A 39 5.24 8.90 -40.33
CA HIS A 39 4.64 7.80 -41.07
C HIS A 39 4.40 6.61 -40.16
N TYR A 40 3.33 5.89 -40.43
CA TYR A 40 2.97 4.64 -39.72
C TYR A 40 3.04 3.47 -40.70
N GLU A 41 3.63 2.37 -40.25
CA GLU A 41 3.70 1.12 -40.99
C GLU A 41 3.40 -0.06 -40.07
N LEU A 42 2.96 -1.18 -40.63
CA LEU A 42 2.77 -2.44 -39.88
C LEU A 42 4.10 -3.19 -39.80
N GLY A 43 4.49 -3.57 -38.59
CA GLY A 43 5.73 -4.31 -38.34
C GLY A 43 5.46 -5.80 -38.09
N ASP A 44 5.92 -6.69 -38.98
CA ASP A 44 5.65 -8.13 -38.91
C ASP A 44 6.60 -8.94 -38.02
N ARG A 45 7.80 -8.43 -37.71
CA ARG A 45 8.88 -9.21 -37.10
C ARG A 45 9.38 -8.68 -35.76
N VAL A 46 8.93 -7.53 -35.31
CA VAL A 46 9.39 -6.90 -34.06
C VAL A 46 8.30 -6.97 -33.00
N GLN A 47 8.58 -7.71 -31.94
CA GLN A 47 7.68 -7.79 -30.78
C GLN A 47 8.19 -6.83 -29.72
N GLY A 48 7.62 -5.63 -29.66
CA GLY A 48 7.92 -4.61 -28.68
C GLY A 48 6.93 -4.65 -27.52
N LEU A 49 7.41 -4.64 -26.29
CA LEU A 49 6.59 -4.61 -25.08
C LEU A 49 6.95 -3.40 -24.22
N GLY A 50 5.97 -2.54 -23.93
CA GLY A 50 6.15 -1.38 -23.04
C GLY A 50 6.42 -1.81 -21.59
N PRO A 51 5.54 -2.58 -20.96
CA PRO A 51 5.70 -3.04 -19.56
C PRO A 51 6.63 -4.26 -19.45
N GLY A 52 7.88 -4.18 -19.91
CA GLY A 52 8.83 -5.30 -19.89
C GLY A 52 9.19 -5.83 -18.51
N GLY A 53 8.91 -5.10 -17.43
CA GLY A 53 9.06 -5.58 -16.06
C GLY A 53 8.05 -6.66 -15.65
N ILE A 54 6.99 -6.86 -16.45
CA ILE A 54 5.93 -7.84 -16.16
C ILE A 54 6.49 -9.27 -16.03
N GLY A 55 7.50 -9.63 -16.86
CA GLY A 55 8.15 -10.93 -16.78
C GLY A 55 8.85 -11.17 -15.44
N ALA A 56 9.42 -10.14 -14.84
CA ALA A 56 10.03 -10.25 -13.51
C ALA A 56 8.96 -10.47 -12.42
N MET A 57 7.76 -9.86 -12.55
CA MET A 57 6.66 -10.07 -11.61
C MET A 57 6.06 -11.46 -11.75
N LEU A 58 5.91 -11.99 -12.96
CA LEU A 58 5.50 -13.38 -13.19
C LEU A 58 6.54 -14.35 -12.61
N LEU A 59 7.83 -14.10 -12.86
CA LEU A 59 8.92 -14.91 -12.30
C LEU A 59 8.91 -14.87 -10.77
N LEU A 60 8.65 -13.70 -10.17
CA LEU A 60 8.47 -13.52 -8.74
C LEU A 60 7.32 -14.39 -8.21
N ALA A 61 6.14 -14.30 -8.82
CA ALA A 61 4.97 -15.09 -8.43
C ALA A 61 5.25 -16.61 -8.49
N ARG A 62 5.97 -17.06 -9.52
CA ARG A 62 6.37 -18.47 -9.67
C ARG A 62 7.38 -18.89 -8.60
N ARG A 63 8.43 -18.10 -8.41
CA ARG A 63 9.54 -18.44 -7.48
C ARG A 63 9.13 -18.39 -6.02
N THR A 64 8.17 -17.55 -5.66
CA THR A 64 7.62 -17.52 -4.30
C THR A 64 6.56 -18.59 -4.05
N GLY A 65 6.17 -19.36 -5.07
CA GLY A 65 5.17 -20.40 -4.97
C GLY A 65 3.72 -19.88 -4.97
N LEU A 66 3.48 -18.61 -5.31
CA LEU A 66 2.14 -18.00 -5.32
C LEU A 66 1.16 -18.76 -6.22
N ILE A 67 1.60 -19.12 -7.42
CA ILE A 67 0.77 -19.86 -8.40
C ILE A 67 0.35 -21.21 -7.80
N ALA A 68 1.30 -21.95 -7.25
CA ALA A 68 1.03 -23.26 -6.66
C ALA A 68 0.09 -23.16 -5.43
N ASP A 69 0.26 -22.12 -4.58
CA ASP A 69 -0.62 -21.92 -3.43
C ASP A 69 -2.05 -21.60 -3.88
N ILE A 70 -2.21 -20.71 -4.88
CA ILE A 70 -3.55 -20.37 -5.38
C ILE A 70 -4.24 -21.62 -5.92
N ASP A 71 -3.58 -22.37 -6.81
CA ASP A 71 -4.18 -23.56 -7.43
C ASP A 71 -4.40 -24.72 -6.44
N HIS A 72 -3.64 -24.74 -5.33
CA HIS A 72 -3.78 -25.77 -4.28
C HIS A 72 -4.90 -25.46 -3.27
N TYR A 73 -5.15 -24.19 -2.95
CA TYR A 73 -6.08 -23.79 -1.89
C TYR A 73 -7.40 -23.20 -2.40
N LEU A 74 -7.45 -22.76 -3.66
CA LEU A 74 -8.64 -22.17 -4.26
C LEU A 74 -9.24 -23.13 -5.30
N HIS A 75 -10.47 -23.61 -5.06
CA HIS A 75 -11.13 -24.61 -5.89
C HIS A 75 -12.49 -24.10 -6.38
N LEU A 76 -12.49 -23.28 -7.41
CA LEU A 76 -13.70 -22.70 -8.01
C LEU A 76 -14.13 -23.43 -9.27
N PHE A 77 -13.22 -24.17 -9.91
CA PHE A 77 -13.49 -24.91 -11.13
C PHE A 77 -13.50 -26.42 -10.89
N LYS A 78 -14.47 -27.10 -11.50
CA LYS A 78 -14.45 -28.56 -11.58
C LYS A 78 -13.48 -29.07 -12.65
N TYR A 79 -13.27 -28.27 -13.70
CA TYR A 79 -12.41 -28.57 -14.84
C TYR A 79 -11.62 -27.32 -15.24
N HIS A 80 -10.33 -27.45 -15.38
CA HIS A 80 -9.42 -26.38 -15.83
C HIS A 80 -9.35 -26.33 -17.35
N ARG A 81 -10.35 -25.74 -17.98
CA ARG A 81 -10.46 -25.62 -19.46
C ARG A 81 -10.95 -24.23 -19.85
N PRO A 82 -10.05 -23.35 -20.30
CA PRO A 82 -8.60 -23.51 -20.49
C PRO A 82 -7.76 -22.98 -19.34
N TYR A 83 -8.35 -22.35 -18.34
CA TYR A 83 -7.68 -21.57 -17.30
C TYR A 83 -7.76 -22.25 -15.94
N HIS A 84 -6.68 -22.06 -15.15
CA HIS A 84 -6.66 -22.34 -13.71
C HIS A 84 -7.09 -21.10 -12.92
N GLU A 85 -7.36 -21.26 -11.64
CA GLU A 85 -7.70 -20.15 -10.73
C GLU A 85 -6.57 -19.11 -10.69
N SER A 86 -5.31 -19.55 -10.66
CA SER A 86 -4.15 -18.67 -10.68
C SER A 86 -4.06 -17.83 -11.96
N ASP A 87 -4.50 -18.32 -13.10
CA ASP A 87 -4.52 -17.56 -14.36
C ASP A 87 -5.43 -16.33 -14.23
N HIS A 88 -6.61 -16.49 -13.63
CA HIS A 88 -7.55 -15.38 -13.41
C HIS A 88 -7.04 -14.38 -12.38
N VAL A 89 -6.52 -14.87 -11.25
CA VAL A 89 -5.97 -14.02 -10.18
C VAL A 89 -4.80 -13.20 -10.71
N LEU A 90 -3.85 -13.83 -11.40
CA LEU A 90 -2.71 -13.15 -11.98
C LEU A 90 -3.10 -12.24 -13.14
N ASN A 91 -4.10 -12.58 -13.94
CA ASN A 91 -4.58 -11.72 -15.03
C ASN A 91 -5.01 -10.35 -14.50
N ILE A 92 -5.74 -10.29 -13.38
CA ILE A 92 -6.14 -9.03 -12.73
C ILE A 92 -4.90 -8.29 -12.20
N ALA A 93 -4.02 -8.95 -11.43
CA ALA A 93 -2.85 -8.32 -10.85
C ALA A 93 -1.86 -7.81 -11.90
N LEU A 94 -1.61 -8.59 -12.96
CA LEU A 94 -0.72 -8.22 -14.06
C LEU A 94 -1.33 -7.13 -14.96
N ASN A 95 -2.66 -7.10 -15.16
CA ASN A 95 -3.33 -6.00 -15.82
C ASN A 95 -3.05 -4.66 -15.10
N ILE A 96 -3.17 -4.65 -13.78
CA ILE A 96 -2.89 -3.45 -12.96
C ILE A 96 -1.42 -3.06 -13.04
N LEU A 97 -0.50 -4.01 -12.92
CA LEU A 97 0.94 -3.78 -13.08
C LEU A 97 1.26 -3.22 -14.48
N ALA A 98 0.60 -3.72 -15.52
CA ALA A 98 0.75 -3.23 -16.91
C ALA A 98 0.04 -1.90 -17.18
N GLY A 99 -0.61 -1.29 -16.18
CA GLY A 99 -1.25 0.02 -16.27
C GLY A 99 -2.75 0.00 -16.48
N GLY A 100 -3.37 -1.15 -16.39
CA GLY A 100 -4.81 -1.26 -16.35
C GLY A 100 -5.39 -0.67 -15.05
N THR A 101 -6.55 -0.02 -15.15
CA THR A 101 -7.29 0.55 -14.02
C THR A 101 -8.70 -0.03 -13.90
N LYS A 102 -9.10 -0.83 -14.88
CA LYS A 102 -10.42 -1.47 -14.98
C LYS A 102 -10.27 -2.85 -15.61
N LEU A 103 -11.23 -3.73 -15.42
CA LEU A 103 -11.25 -5.06 -16.08
C LEU A 103 -11.23 -4.95 -17.61
N GLN A 104 -11.93 -3.96 -18.17
CA GLN A 104 -11.99 -3.72 -19.63
C GLN A 104 -10.59 -3.49 -20.24
N HIS A 105 -9.60 -3.03 -19.48
CA HIS A 105 -8.24 -2.82 -19.98
C HIS A 105 -7.50 -4.13 -20.27
N ILE A 106 -8.00 -5.28 -19.78
CA ILE A 106 -7.50 -6.60 -20.13
C ILE A 106 -7.66 -6.84 -21.63
N GLU A 107 -8.70 -6.29 -22.27
CA GLU A 107 -8.92 -6.42 -23.73
C GLU A 107 -7.73 -5.94 -24.55
N ARG A 108 -7.08 -4.84 -24.13
CA ARG A 108 -5.86 -4.35 -24.76
C ARG A 108 -4.69 -5.35 -24.67
N LEU A 109 -4.56 -6.01 -23.51
CA LEU A 109 -3.47 -6.95 -23.25
C LEU A 109 -3.67 -8.28 -23.97
N ARG A 110 -4.92 -8.75 -24.08
CA ARG A 110 -5.21 -10.01 -24.78
C ARG A 110 -5.06 -9.91 -26.31
N ASN A 111 -5.09 -8.70 -26.86
CA ASN A 111 -4.87 -8.42 -28.26
C ASN A 111 -3.40 -7.99 -28.57
N ASP A 112 -2.52 -8.01 -27.57
CA ASP A 112 -1.10 -7.70 -27.70
C ASP A 112 -0.28 -9.02 -27.75
N GLU A 113 0.12 -9.45 -28.95
CA GLU A 113 0.92 -10.66 -29.13
C GLU A 113 2.27 -10.60 -28.38
N ALA A 114 2.88 -9.42 -28.26
CA ALA A 114 4.13 -9.26 -27.51
C ALA A 114 3.91 -9.52 -26.02
N TYR A 115 2.76 -9.07 -25.49
CA TYR A 115 2.37 -9.34 -24.11
C TYR A 115 2.09 -10.82 -23.87
N LEU A 116 1.28 -11.46 -24.74
CA LEU A 116 1.00 -12.90 -24.65
C LEU A 116 2.29 -13.74 -24.74
N ASN A 117 3.15 -13.41 -25.68
CA ASN A 117 4.44 -14.09 -25.81
C ASN A 117 5.37 -13.83 -24.61
N ALA A 118 5.32 -12.66 -23.99
CA ALA A 118 6.06 -12.36 -22.78
C ALA A 118 5.62 -13.25 -21.60
N LEU A 119 4.33 -13.57 -21.51
CA LEU A 119 3.81 -14.47 -20.48
C LEU A 119 3.93 -15.96 -20.86
N ASP A 120 4.40 -16.28 -22.08
CA ASP A 120 4.35 -17.62 -22.69
C ASP A 120 2.91 -18.19 -22.71
N ALA A 121 1.93 -17.33 -22.90
CA ALA A 121 0.52 -17.64 -22.93
C ALA A 121 -0.01 -17.60 -24.37
N LYS A 122 -0.83 -18.58 -24.74
CA LYS A 122 -1.57 -18.54 -26.02
C LYS A 122 -2.71 -17.54 -25.99
N ARG A 123 -3.32 -17.38 -24.82
CA ARG A 123 -4.43 -16.45 -24.54
C ARG A 123 -4.56 -16.23 -23.04
N ILE A 124 -5.22 -15.15 -22.65
CA ILE A 124 -5.58 -14.83 -21.27
C ILE A 124 -7.10 -14.66 -21.18
N PRO A 125 -7.72 -14.79 -19.98
CA PRO A 125 -9.14 -14.52 -19.77
C PRO A 125 -9.49 -13.11 -20.25
N ASP A 126 -10.62 -12.98 -20.98
CA ASP A 126 -11.17 -11.69 -21.37
C ASP A 126 -11.84 -10.97 -20.18
N PRO A 127 -12.23 -9.68 -20.32
CA PRO A 127 -12.85 -8.92 -19.23
C PRO A 127 -14.14 -9.56 -18.69
N THR A 128 -14.99 -10.14 -19.57
CA THR A 128 -16.25 -10.78 -19.18
C THR A 128 -15.97 -12.06 -18.40
N THR A 129 -15.15 -12.94 -18.93
CA THR A 129 -14.70 -14.18 -18.28
C THR A 129 -14.04 -13.87 -16.91
N THR A 130 -13.28 -12.78 -16.80
CA THR A 130 -12.67 -12.36 -15.55
C THR A 130 -13.73 -11.85 -14.54
N GLY A 131 -14.75 -11.13 -15.00
CA GLY A 131 -15.89 -10.73 -14.16
C GLY A 131 -16.69 -11.93 -13.67
N ASP A 132 -16.96 -12.90 -14.55
CA ASP A 132 -17.67 -14.15 -14.20
C ASP A 132 -16.87 -15.00 -13.21
N PHE A 133 -15.54 -14.98 -13.29
CA PHE A 133 -14.69 -15.61 -12.28
C PHE A 133 -14.89 -14.98 -10.91
N CYS A 134 -14.95 -13.64 -10.80
CA CYS A 134 -15.24 -12.96 -9.54
C CYS A 134 -16.59 -13.39 -8.95
N ARG A 135 -17.60 -13.64 -9.78
CA ARG A 135 -18.96 -14.06 -9.37
C ARG A 135 -19.03 -15.48 -8.81
N ARG A 136 -18.02 -16.31 -9.04
CA ARG A 136 -17.97 -17.69 -8.50
C ARG A 136 -17.62 -17.76 -7.02
N PHE A 137 -17.00 -16.70 -6.48
CA PHE A 137 -16.55 -16.71 -5.10
C PHE A 137 -17.70 -16.68 -4.10
N ARG A 138 -17.58 -17.51 -3.08
CA ARG A 138 -18.28 -17.40 -1.80
C ARG A 138 -17.34 -16.74 -0.78
N ARG A 139 -17.85 -16.36 0.37
CA ARG A 139 -17.03 -15.74 1.45
C ARG A 139 -15.85 -16.61 1.88
N CYS A 140 -16.03 -17.93 2.00
CA CYS A 140 -14.94 -18.86 2.33
C CYS A 140 -13.84 -18.85 1.25
N ASP A 141 -14.22 -18.83 -0.03
CA ASP A 141 -13.26 -18.87 -1.13
C ASP A 141 -12.39 -17.60 -1.17
N VAL A 142 -12.94 -16.43 -0.76
CA VAL A 142 -12.15 -15.19 -0.63
C VAL A 142 -11.15 -15.30 0.54
N LEU A 143 -11.55 -15.93 1.65
CA LEU A 143 -10.64 -16.19 2.78
C LEU A 143 -9.52 -17.16 2.36
N ASP A 144 -9.87 -18.24 1.64
CA ASP A 144 -8.88 -19.21 1.14
C ASP A 144 -7.88 -18.55 0.19
N LEU A 145 -8.33 -17.64 -0.68
CA LEU A 145 -7.45 -16.84 -1.53
C LEU A 145 -6.49 -15.95 -0.70
N MET A 146 -7.00 -15.25 0.33
CA MET A 146 -6.14 -14.44 1.21
C MET A 146 -5.15 -15.31 1.96
N ASP A 147 -5.54 -16.48 2.42
CA ASP A 147 -4.65 -17.41 3.12
C ASP A 147 -3.58 -17.98 2.18
N ALA A 148 -3.91 -18.28 0.91
CA ALA A 148 -2.93 -18.66 -0.11
C ALA A 148 -1.90 -17.54 -0.35
N ILE A 149 -2.34 -16.29 -0.49
CA ILE A 149 -1.47 -15.12 -0.61
C ILE A 149 -0.59 -14.97 0.64
N ASN A 150 -1.15 -15.17 1.84
CA ASN A 150 -0.41 -15.05 3.11
C ASN A 150 0.63 -16.17 3.31
N ARG A 151 0.42 -17.38 2.77
CA ARG A 151 1.44 -18.45 2.74
C ARG A 151 2.64 -18.02 1.91
N THR A 152 2.41 -17.48 0.72
CA THR A 152 3.46 -16.92 -0.13
C THR A 152 4.19 -15.77 0.57
N ARG A 153 3.47 -14.87 1.22
CA ARG A 153 4.03 -13.75 2.00
C ARG A 153 4.99 -14.23 3.08
N LYS A 154 4.61 -15.26 3.87
CA LYS A 154 5.49 -15.85 4.88
C LYS A 154 6.81 -16.36 4.29
N ARG A 155 6.80 -16.98 3.09
CA ARG A 155 8.03 -17.41 2.41
C ARG A 155 8.92 -16.23 1.97
N VAL A 156 8.33 -15.12 1.57
CA VAL A 156 9.08 -13.89 1.26
C VAL A 156 9.68 -13.28 2.54
N TRP A 157 8.92 -13.21 3.61
CA TRP A 157 9.39 -12.70 4.90
C TRP A 157 10.50 -13.57 5.49
N ALA A 158 10.41 -14.89 5.38
CA ALA A 158 11.44 -15.83 5.85
C ALA A 158 12.84 -15.58 5.25
N GLN A 159 12.92 -14.83 4.15
CA GLN A 159 14.19 -14.44 3.52
C GLN A 159 14.74 -13.10 4.03
N GLN A 160 14.08 -12.47 5.01
CA GLN A 160 14.55 -11.23 5.60
C GLN A 160 15.50 -11.49 6.76
N PRO A 161 16.33 -10.49 7.16
CA PRO A 161 17.23 -10.64 8.29
C PRO A 161 16.47 -10.76 9.62
N VAL A 162 17.16 -11.22 10.66
CA VAL A 162 16.55 -11.55 11.97
C VAL A 162 15.86 -10.37 12.64
N ASP A 163 16.41 -9.16 12.49
CA ASP A 163 15.88 -7.90 13.02
C ASP A 163 14.55 -7.47 12.35
N PHE A 164 14.24 -8.02 11.18
CA PHE A 164 12.94 -7.82 10.53
C PHE A 164 11.77 -8.32 11.40
N PHE A 165 12.02 -9.33 12.22
CA PHE A 165 11.01 -10.01 13.04
C PHE A 165 10.93 -9.51 14.50
N ASP A 166 11.57 -8.40 14.82
CA ASP A 166 11.56 -7.88 16.20
C ASP A 166 10.16 -7.46 16.63
N GLN A 167 9.46 -6.71 15.81
CA GLN A 167 8.11 -6.26 16.09
C GLN A 167 7.26 -6.15 14.82
N ALA A 168 6.04 -6.69 14.85
CA ALA A 168 5.02 -6.44 13.84
C ALA A 168 4.16 -5.25 14.24
N LEU A 169 4.14 -4.20 13.42
CA LEU A 169 3.24 -3.07 13.54
C LEU A 169 2.01 -3.34 12.67
N ILE A 170 0.86 -3.61 13.29
CA ILE A 170 -0.38 -3.98 12.60
C ILE A 170 -1.34 -2.79 12.70
N ASP A 171 -1.69 -2.22 11.55
CA ASP A 171 -2.65 -1.13 11.45
C ASP A 171 -4.01 -1.64 10.98
N VAL A 172 -5.07 -1.15 11.57
CA VAL A 172 -6.46 -1.42 11.18
C VAL A 172 -7.17 -0.13 10.85
N ASP A 173 -7.92 -0.14 9.72
CA ASP A 173 -8.69 1.01 9.27
C ASP A 173 -9.87 0.57 8.38
N GLY A 174 -10.89 1.41 8.30
CA GLY A 174 -12.00 1.29 7.36
C GLY A 174 -11.91 2.34 6.27
N THR A 175 -12.55 2.09 5.12
CA THR A 175 -12.63 3.11 4.09
C THR A 175 -13.88 2.94 3.24
N LEU A 176 -14.52 4.05 2.87
CA LEU A 176 -15.68 4.01 1.98
C LEU A 176 -15.23 3.86 0.53
N VAL A 177 -15.92 2.99 -0.21
CA VAL A 177 -15.76 2.79 -1.65
C VAL A 177 -17.10 3.10 -2.31
N GLY A 178 -17.25 4.36 -2.73
CA GLY A 178 -18.47 4.86 -3.37
C GLY A 178 -18.73 4.24 -4.74
N THR A 179 -19.99 4.16 -5.11
CA THR A 179 -20.46 3.74 -6.43
C THR A 179 -21.74 4.48 -6.79
N ASP A 180 -21.88 4.83 -8.08
CA ASP A 180 -23.10 5.42 -8.61
C ASP A 180 -24.13 4.36 -9.07
N ALA A 181 -23.78 3.06 -8.94
CA ALA A 181 -24.62 1.97 -9.42
C ALA A 181 -25.65 1.56 -8.36
N GLU A 182 -26.92 1.82 -8.64
CA GLU A 182 -28.04 1.58 -7.72
C GLU A 182 -28.35 0.09 -7.50
N CYS A 183 -28.06 -0.76 -8.48
CA CYS A 183 -28.44 -2.19 -8.46
C CYS A 183 -27.35 -3.12 -7.92
N LYS A 184 -26.30 -2.60 -7.28
CA LYS A 184 -25.25 -3.47 -6.70
C LYS A 184 -25.69 -4.04 -5.36
N GLU A 185 -25.67 -5.37 -5.27
CA GLU A 185 -26.00 -6.08 -4.03
C GLU A 185 -24.99 -5.74 -2.92
N GLY A 186 -25.53 -5.44 -1.73
CA GLY A 186 -24.76 -5.16 -0.52
C GLY A 186 -24.18 -3.76 -0.42
N VAL A 187 -24.46 -2.87 -1.38
CA VAL A 187 -24.19 -1.44 -1.24
C VAL A 187 -25.27 -0.82 -0.34
N ASP A 188 -24.89 0.17 0.46
CA ASP A 188 -25.81 0.88 1.35
C ASP A 188 -25.29 2.30 1.63
N ILE A 189 -26.12 3.12 2.26
CA ILE A 189 -25.79 4.49 2.64
C ILE A 189 -24.86 4.48 3.85
N ALA A 190 -23.65 5.03 3.68
CA ALA A 190 -22.70 5.22 4.77
C ALA A 190 -23.10 6.38 5.68
N TYR A 191 -22.40 6.51 6.81
CA TYR A 191 -22.64 7.55 7.81
C TYR A 191 -22.51 9.00 7.27
N ASP A 192 -21.77 9.20 6.19
CA ASP A 192 -21.58 10.49 5.52
C ASP A 192 -22.57 10.73 4.36
N GLY A 193 -23.53 9.82 4.15
CA GLY A 193 -24.52 9.87 3.08
C GLY A 193 -24.04 9.27 1.75
N THR A 194 -22.84 8.71 1.71
CA THR A 194 -22.29 8.11 0.47
C THR A 194 -22.90 6.73 0.23
N TRP A 195 -23.40 6.48 -0.99
CA TRP A 195 -23.78 5.15 -1.46
C TRP A 195 -22.54 4.33 -1.74
N SER A 196 -22.24 3.33 -0.89
CA SER A 196 -20.92 2.70 -0.88
C SER A 196 -20.88 1.30 -0.31
N TYR A 197 -19.73 0.64 -0.51
CA TYR A 197 -19.21 -0.38 0.40
C TYR A 197 -18.28 0.26 1.45
N HIS A 198 -18.03 -0.47 2.55
CA HIS A 198 -17.13 -0.04 3.62
C HIS A 198 -16.07 -1.12 3.94
N PRO A 199 -15.08 -1.33 3.07
CA PRO A 199 -14.03 -2.31 3.32
C PRO A 199 -13.23 -2.02 4.59
N LEU A 200 -12.95 -3.10 5.34
CA LEU A 200 -11.96 -3.15 6.42
C LEU A 200 -10.62 -3.56 5.85
N LEU A 201 -9.57 -2.87 6.25
CA LEU A 201 -8.19 -3.17 5.89
C LEU A 201 -7.36 -3.39 7.15
N VAL A 202 -6.71 -4.56 7.24
CA VAL A 202 -5.68 -4.84 8.24
C VAL A 202 -4.35 -5.01 7.50
N SER A 203 -3.33 -4.23 7.88
CA SER A 203 -2.05 -4.17 7.19
C SER A 203 -0.86 -4.30 8.12
N LEU A 204 0.29 -4.72 7.57
CA LEU A 204 1.58 -4.67 8.24
C LEU A 204 2.29 -3.37 7.86
N ALA A 205 2.41 -2.43 8.80
CA ALA A 205 3.02 -1.13 8.56
C ALA A 205 4.51 -1.22 8.22
N ASN A 206 5.22 -2.22 8.75
CA ASN A 206 6.64 -2.47 8.46
C ASN A 206 6.94 -2.55 6.96
N THR A 207 6.06 -3.22 6.21
CA THR A 207 6.20 -3.47 4.76
C THR A 207 5.14 -2.76 3.93
N LYS A 208 4.16 -2.11 4.58
CA LYS A 208 2.98 -1.49 3.96
C LYS A 208 2.14 -2.47 3.16
N GLU A 209 2.08 -3.73 3.59
CA GLU A 209 1.31 -4.77 2.92
C GLU A 209 -0.09 -4.91 3.50
N PRO A 210 -1.14 -5.00 2.67
CA PRO A 210 -2.45 -5.44 3.12
C PRO A 210 -2.37 -6.93 3.48
N LEU A 211 -2.65 -7.27 4.74
CA LEU A 211 -2.71 -8.67 5.22
C LEU A 211 -4.09 -9.25 4.97
N TYR A 212 -5.12 -8.50 5.35
CA TYR A 212 -6.51 -8.84 5.16
C TYR A 212 -7.30 -7.62 4.67
N LEU A 213 -8.16 -7.85 3.70
CA LEU A 213 -9.10 -6.88 3.17
C LEU A 213 -10.47 -7.53 3.16
N VAL A 214 -11.46 -6.91 3.83
CA VAL A 214 -12.81 -7.47 3.99
C VAL A 214 -13.84 -6.48 3.49
N ASN A 215 -14.53 -6.81 2.42
CA ASN A 215 -15.60 -5.94 1.91
C ASN A 215 -16.87 -6.08 2.75
N ARG A 216 -17.50 -4.96 3.08
CA ARG A 216 -18.72 -4.86 3.88
C ARG A 216 -19.66 -3.84 3.26
N SER A 217 -20.94 -3.91 3.62
CA SER A 217 -21.92 -2.89 3.23
C SER A 217 -21.58 -1.51 3.81
N GLY A 218 -21.98 -0.44 3.12
CA GLY A 218 -21.65 0.94 3.50
C GLY A 218 -22.19 1.35 4.86
N ASN A 219 -23.34 0.80 5.29
CA ASN A 219 -23.97 1.09 6.59
C ASN A 219 -23.37 0.34 7.78
N ARG A 220 -22.32 -0.50 7.55
CA ARG A 220 -21.73 -1.29 8.65
C ARG A 220 -20.76 -0.45 9.47
N PRO A 221 -20.74 -0.64 10.80
CA PRO A 221 -19.79 0.06 11.67
C PRO A 221 -18.35 -0.23 11.28
N SER A 222 -17.45 0.77 11.39
CA SER A 222 -16.03 0.64 11.05
C SER A 222 -15.36 -0.55 11.74
N HIS A 223 -15.71 -0.82 13.00
CA HIS A 223 -15.14 -1.87 13.83
C HIS A 223 -15.71 -3.28 13.58
N GLU A 224 -16.73 -3.43 12.75
CA GLU A 224 -17.32 -4.75 12.48
C GLU A 224 -16.25 -5.70 11.93
N LEU A 225 -16.14 -6.89 12.51
CA LEU A 225 -15.14 -7.93 12.22
C LEU A 225 -13.68 -7.53 12.53
N ALA A 226 -13.39 -6.30 12.96
CA ALA A 226 -12.02 -5.85 13.16
C ALA A 226 -11.24 -6.74 14.14
N ALA A 227 -11.81 -7.06 15.31
CA ALA A 227 -11.14 -7.90 16.30
C ALA A 227 -10.73 -9.27 15.73
N SER A 228 -11.61 -9.93 14.97
CA SER A 228 -11.31 -11.24 14.39
C SER A 228 -10.20 -11.19 13.34
N PHE A 229 -10.11 -10.11 12.55
CA PHE A 229 -9.06 -9.95 11.55
C PHE A 229 -7.76 -9.41 12.15
N ILE A 230 -7.81 -8.65 13.25
CA ILE A 230 -6.63 -8.35 14.08
C ILE A 230 -6.03 -9.65 14.61
N ASP A 231 -6.85 -10.51 15.21
CA ASP A 231 -6.39 -11.81 15.73
C ASP A 231 -5.76 -12.68 14.65
N ARG A 232 -6.37 -12.72 13.44
CA ARG A 232 -5.78 -13.42 12.28
C ARG A 232 -4.45 -12.81 11.84
N ALA A 233 -4.33 -11.48 11.85
CA ALA A 233 -3.09 -10.80 11.46
C ALA A 233 -1.97 -11.03 12.48
N VAL A 234 -2.29 -10.99 13.78
CA VAL A 234 -1.35 -11.32 14.86
C VAL A 234 -0.89 -12.78 14.72
N LEU A 235 -1.83 -13.72 14.52
CA LEU A 235 -1.51 -15.13 14.32
C LEU A 235 -0.62 -15.35 13.09
N LEU A 236 -0.92 -14.69 11.96
CA LEU A 236 -0.11 -14.75 10.74
C LEU A 236 1.32 -14.27 11.02
N CYS A 237 1.48 -13.11 11.66
CA CYS A 237 2.79 -12.54 11.99
C CYS A 237 3.54 -13.44 13.01
N ARG A 238 2.86 -13.99 14.01
CA ARG A 238 3.44 -14.92 14.98
C ARG A 238 3.95 -16.20 14.30
N GLN A 239 3.16 -16.77 13.40
CA GLN A 239 3.58 -17.92 12.57
C GLN A 239 4.74 -17.61 11.63
N ALA A 240 4.91 -16.35 11.23
CA ALA A 240 6.03 -15.91 10.41
C ALA A 240 7.32 -15.70 11.22
N GLY A 241 7.24 -15.66 12.56
CA GLY A 241 8.40 -15.51 13.45
C GLY A 241 8.58 -14.13 14.08
N PHE A 242 7.61 -13.23 13.99
CA PHE A 242 7.63 -11.96 14.72
C PHE A 242 7.54 -12.23 16.23
N ARG A 243 8.32 -11.48 17.02
CA ARG A 243 8.50 -11.70 18.47
C ARG A 243 7.55 -10.87 19.32
N SER A 244 7.16 -9.71 18.85
CA SER A 244 6.22 -8.81 19.53
C SER A 244 5.27 -8.16 18.52
N PHE A 245 4.12 -7.71 19.00
CA PHE A 245 3.05 -7.17 18.18
C PHE A 245 2.58 -5.86 18.76
N LEU A 246 2.42 -4.84 17.90
CA LEU A 246 1.73 -3.61 18.25
C LEU A 246 0.58 -3.39 17.27
N VAL A 247 -0.65 -3.44 17.79
CA VAL A 247 -1.86 -3.14 17.01
C VAL A 247 -2.24 -1.69 17.21
N ARG A 248 -2.49 -0.97 16.10
CA ARG A 248 -2.92 0.43 16.12
C ARG A 248 -4.22 0.62 15.33
N GLY A 249 -5.09 1.47 15.85
CA GLY A 249 -6.33 1.86 15.21
C GLY A 249 -6.79 3.24 15.69
N ASP A 250 -7.77 3.83 15.00
CA ASP A 250 -8.41 5.05 15.47
C ASP A 250 -9.48 4.76 16.52
N THR A 251 -10.27 5.77 16.85
CA THR A 251 -11.32 5.68 17.86
C THR A 251 -12.38 4.63 17.54
N ASP A 252 -12.67 4.41 16.26
CA ASP A 252 -13.68 3.46 15.80
C ASP A 252 -13.29 2.00 16.09
N PHE A 253 -11.99 1.71 16.21
CA PHE A 253 -11.48 0.34 16.42
C PHE A 253 -11.20 -0.01 17.87
N THR A 254 -11.44 0.91 18.79
CA THR A 254 -11.29 0.68 20.23
C THR A 254 -12.45 -0.14 20.77
N GLN A 255 -12.38 -1.45 20.61
CA GLN A 255 -13.36 -2.39 21.13
C GLN A 255 -12.92 -2.86 22.52
N THR A 256 -13.30 -2.09 23.57
CA THR A 256 -12.82 -2.28 24.95
C THR A 256 -13.04 -3.70 25.48
N LYS A 257 -14.10 -4.40 25.05
CA LYS A 257 -14.39 -5.81 25.42
C LYS A 257 -13.31 -6.83 25.00
N HIS A 258 -12.35 -6.43 24.18
CA HIS A 258 -11.25 -7.31 23.71
C HIS A 258 -9.90 -6.96 24.34
N LEU A 259 -9.78 -5.84 25.08
CA LEU A 259 -8.49 -5.35 25.57
C LEU A 259 -7.87 -6.33 26.60
N ASP A 260 -8.64 -6.82 27.57
CA ASP A 260 -8.14 -7.77 28.58
C ASP A 260 -7.60 -9.05 27.93
N ARG A 261 -8.33 -9.58 26.93
CA ARG A 261 -7.92 -10.76 26.18
C ARG A 261 -6.63 -10.53 25.36
N TRP A 262 -6.47 -9.36 24.78
CA TRP A 262 -5.25 -9.02 24.04
C TRP A 262 -4.07 -8.79 24.99
N ASP A 263 -4.32 -8.22 26.18
CA ASP A 263 -3.30 -8.04 27.20
C ASP A 263 -2.81 -9.37 27.78
N ASP A 264 -3.73 -10.33 27.99
CA ASP A 264 -3.41 -11.68 28.46
C ASP A 264 -2.45 -12.45 27.49
N ALA A 265 -2.39 -12.07 26.23
CA ALA A 265 -1.47 -12.68 25.28
C ALA A 265 0.02 -12.40 25.59
N GLY A 266 0.32 -11.37 26.37
CA GLY A 266 1.66 -11.04 26.88
C GLY A 266 2.62 -10.45 25.83
N ASP A 267 2.58 -10.93 24.60
CA ASP A 267 3.41 -10.46 23.48
C ASP A 267 2.71 -9.39 22.61
N LEU A 268 1.43 -9.10 22.91
CA LEU A 268 0.60 -8.16 22.18
C LEU A 268 0.44 -6.83 22.93
N ARG A 269 0.88 -5.75 22.30
CA ARG A 269 0.59 -4.39 22.71
C ARG A 269 -0.44 -3.79 21.79
N PHE A 270 -1.27 -2.91 22.31
CA PHE A 270 -2.21 -2.13 21.52
C PHE A 270 -2.09 -0.63 21.81
N LEU A 271 -2.45 0.19 20.83
CA LEU A 271 -2.49 1.64 20.92
C LEU A 271 -3.67 2.15 20.08
N PHE A 272 -4.79 2.40 20.69
CA PHE A 272 -6.02 2.85 20.04
C PHE A 272 -6.39 4.27 20.44
N GLY A 273 -6.96 5.02 19.50
CA GLY A 273 -7.66 6.24 19.84
C GLY A 273 -8.89 5.94 20.71
N ILE A 274 -9.29 6.88 21.54
CA ILE A 274 -10.56 6.83 22.26
C ILE A 274 -11.28 8.18 22.09
N ASP A 275 -12.60 8.16 21.95
CA ASP A 275 -13.39 9.38 21.79
C ASP A 275 -13.24 10.29 23.00
N ALA A 276 -13.14 11.59 22.74
CA ALA A 276 -13.09 12.62 23.78
C ALA A 276 -14.46 12.81 24.42
N ARG A 277 -14.92 11.80 25.18
CA ARG A 277 -16.17 11.84 25.91
C ARG A 277 -16.07 12.82 27.07
N PRO A 278 -17.20 13.47 27.51
CA PRO A 278 -17.19 14.48 28.55
C PRO A 278 -16.52 14.04 29.87
N ASN A 279 -16.68 12.77 30.26
CA ASN A 279 -16.03 12.21 31.46
C ASN A 279 -14.50 12.15 31.32
N LEU A 280 -13.97 11.80 30.16
CA LEU A 280 -12.52 11.77 29.92
C LEU A 280 -11.94 13.18 29.85
N VAL A 281 -12.67 14.11 29.23
CA VAL A 281 -12.26 15.52 29.18
C VAL A 281 -12.20 16.09 30.59
N ALA A 282 -13.23 15.84 31.44
CA ALA A 282 -13.24 16.28 32.83
C ALA A 282 -12.07 15.71 33.65
N LEU A 283 -11.68 14.44 33.43
CA LEU A 283 -10.52 13.86 34.08
C LEU A 283 -9.21 14.54 33.61
N ALA A 284 -9.08 14.83 32.30
CA ALA A 284 -7.91 15.53 31.78
C ALA A 284 -7.81 16.97 32.29
N GLU A 285 -8.95 17.69 32.48
CA GLU A 285 -9.00 19.05 33.02
C GLU A 285 -8.68 19.12 34.50
N GLN A 286 -8.88 18.02 35.24
CA GLN A 286 -8.51 17.93 36.66
C GLN A 286 -7.03 17.69 36.88
N LEU A 287 -6.26 17.28 35.84
CA LEU A 287 -4.82 17.12 35.95
C LEU A 287 -4.15 18.50 36.15
N PRO A 288 -3.21 18.64 37.08
CA PRO A 288 -2.45 19.87 37.22
C PRO A 288 -1.56 20.11 35.97
N ASP A 289 -1.34 21.38 35.63
CA ASP A 289 -0.49 21.73 34.46
C ASP A 289 0.90 21.12 34.54
N SER A 290 1.41 20.88 35.76
CA SER A 290 2.69 20.19 35.97
C SER A 290 2.71 18.73 35.54
N ALA A 291 1.57 18.09 35.33
CA ALA A 291 1.45 16.73 34.80
C ALA A 291 1.60 16.70 33.28
N TYR A 292 1.51 17.83 32.61
CA TYR A 292 1.61 17.95 31.18
C TYR A 292 3.05 18.28 30.75
N SER A 293 3.60 17.53 29.79
CA SER A 293 4.88 17.79 29.14
C SER A 293 4.67 18.17 27.67
N PHE A 294 5.58 19.00 27.14
CA PHE A 294 5.53 19.40 25.72
C PHE A 294 5.76 18.21 24.78
N LEU A 295 4.98 18.12 23.71
CA LEU A 295 5.18 17.16 22.65
C LEU A 295 6.13 17.74 21.59
N GLU A 296 7.36 17.26 21.57
CA GLU A 296 8.30 17.59 20.51
C GLU A 296 8.07 16.70 19.28
N ARG A 297 7.60 17.31 18.19
CA ARG A 297 7.47 16.58 16.92
C ARG A 297 8.78 16.60 16.15
N PRO A 298 9.26 15.45 15.62
CA PRO A 298 10.45 15.42 14.79
C PRO A 298 10.25 16.30 13.55
N VAL A 299 11.08 17.32 13.42
CA VAL A 299 11.08 18.19 12.25
C VAL A 299 11.72 17.44 11.07
N PRO A 300 11.03 17.27 9.94
CA PRO A 300 11.64 16.67 8.78
C PRO A 300 12.86 17.50 8.33
N PRO A 301 13.97 16.87 7.90
CA PRO A 301 15.15 17.58 7.46
C PRO A 301 14.77 18.57 6.35
N ILE A 302 15.13 19.84 6.56
CA ILE A 302 14.85 20.92 5.62
C ILE A 302 15.56 20.56 4.30
N LYS A 303 14.79 20.39 3.23
CA LYS A 303 15.35 20.27 1.89
C LYS A 303 16.07 21.57 1.59
N THR A 304 17.36 21.48 1.33
CA THR A 304 18.33 22.59 1.22
C THR A 304 18.07 23.61 0.09
N VAL A 305 16.99 23.49 -0.64
CA VAL A 305 16.57 24.50 -1.63
C VAL A 305 15.23 25.06 -1.19
N PRO A 306 15.19 26.33 -0.71
CA PRO A 306 13.94 26.99 -0.44
C PRO A 306 13.18 27.17 -1.76
N ARG A 307 12.20 26.30 -2.03
CA ARG A 307 11.22 26.58 -3.08
C ARG A 307 10.40 27.79 -2.62
N GLN A 308 10.50 28.91 -3.30
CA GLN A 308 9.48 29.94 -3.19
C GLN A 308 8.14 29.30 -3.50
N ARG A 309 7.33 29.09 -2.47
CA ARG A 309 5.98 28.61 -2.66
C ARG A 309 5.15 29.77 -3.20
N PRO A 310 4.41 29.60 -4.31
CA PRO A 310 3.50 30.62 -4.77
C PRO A 310 2.48 30.93 -3.64
N PRO A 311 1.94 32.17 -3.59
CA PRO A 311 0.95 32.54 -2.60
C PRO A 311 -0.20 31.54 -2.61
N ARG A 312 -0.62 31.09 -1.44
CA ARG A 312 -1.73 30.13 -1.32
C ARG A 312 -3.05 30.85 -1.64
N HIS A 313 -3.54 30.78 -2.86
CA HIS A 313 -4.84 31.34 -3.24
C HIS A 313 -5.97 30.89 -2.32
N LYS A 314 -5.95 29.63 -1.85
CA LYS A 314 -6.91 29.12 -0.86
C LYS A 314 -6.90 29.92 0.45
N ALA A 315 -5.73 30.30 0.96
CA ALA A 315 -5.63 31.07 2.22
C ALA A 315 -6.30 32.45 2.05
N ARG A 316 -6.12 33.10 0.89
CA ARG A 316 -6.78 34.36 0.58
C ARG A 316 -8.30 34.21 0.49
N ILE A 317 -8.80 33.17 -0.20
CA ILE A 317 -10.25 32.91 -0.32
C ILE A 317 -10.88 32.62 1.06
N VAL A 318 -10.20 31.83 1.91
CA VAL A 318 -10.65 31.55 3.28
C VAL A 318 -10.77 32.85 4.08
N GLN A 319 -9.76 33.70 3.97
CA GLN A 319 -9.74 35.00 4.64
C GLN A 319 -10.83 35.95 4.13
N GLU A 320 -10.98 36.10 2.80
CA GLU A 320 -11.98 36.94 2.13
C GLU A 320 -13.41 36.49 2.47
N ARG A 321 -13.68 35.19 2.45
CA ARG A 321 -15.00 34.61 2.77
C ARG A 321 -15.29 34.54 4.27
N GLY A 322 -14.33 34.87 5.13
CA GLY A 322 -14.49 34.87 6.58
C GLY A 322 -14.68 33.49 7.18
N PHE A 323 -14.13 32.44 6.57
CA PHE A 323 -14.03 31.12 7.20
C PHE A 323 -13.05 31.15 8.38
N GLU A 324 -13.31 30.33 9.38
CA GLU A 324 -12.42 30.16 10.52
C GLU A 324 -11.18 29.39 10.09
N THR A 325 -9.99 29.86 10.50
CA THR A 325 -8.72 29.16 10.35
C THR A 325 -8.27 28.73 11.75
N ILE A 326 -7.90 27.45 11.91
CA ILE A 326 -7.46 26.90 13.17
C ILE A 326 -5.94 26.70 13.11
N HIS A 327 -5.23 27.28 14.06
CA HIS A 327 -3.78 27.12 14.23
C HIS A 327 -3.50 26.42 15.56
N THR A 328 -2.67 25.38 15.53
CA THR A 328 -2.16 24.77 16.75
C THR A 328 -1.03 25.63 17.30
N LEU A 329 -1.20 26.12 18.51
CA LEU A 329 -0.21 26.92 19.22
C LEU A 329 0.75 26.02 20.00
N GLU A 330 0.20 24.99 20.65
CA GLU A 330 0.90 24.17 21.61
C GLU A 330 0.31 22.75 21.63
N GLU A 331 1.16 21.77 21.80
CA GLU A 331 0.76 20.36 22.02
C GLU A 331 1.44 19.85 23.29
N MET A 332 0.63 19.34 24.22
CA MET A 332 1.11 18.81 25.49
C MET A 332 0.53 17.42 25.72
N VAL A 333 1.28 16.56 26.39
CA VAL A 333 0.88 15.20 26.73
C VAL A 333 0.90 14.99 28.23
N ALA A 334 -0.10 14.25 28.72
CA ALA A 334 -0.16 13.73 30.07
C ALA A 334 -0.73 12.30 30.03
N GLU A 335 -0.77 11.62 31.17
CA GLU A 335 -1.31 10.27 31.26
C GLU A 335 -1.93 10.01 32.64
N PHE A 336 -2.86 9.07 32.66
CA PHE A 336 -3.47 8.55 33.88
C PHE A 336 -4.01 7.13 33.66
N ASP A 337 -4.25 6.41 34.74
CA ASP A 337 -4.89 5.11 34.68
C ASP A 337 -6.39 5.23 34.48
N TYR A 338 -6.94 4.40 33.58
CA TYR A 338 -8.37 4.41 33.27
C TYR A 338 -8.87 2.98 33.05
N ARG A 339 -10.02 2.68 33.68
CA ARG A 339 -10.71 1.41 33.49
C ARG A 339 -11.93 1.58 32.60
N PRO A 340 -11.92 1.08 31.35
CA PRO A 340 -13.13 1.00 30.56
C PRO A 340 -14.16 0.08 31.23
N VAL A 341 -15.44 0.38 31.08
CA VAL A 341 -16.53 -0.38 31.72
C VAL A 341 -16.52 -1.87 31.38
N ALA A 342 -16.05 -2.22 30.17
CA ALA A 342 -15.98 -3.61 29.70
C ALA A 342 -14.67 -4.32 30.05
N CYS A 343 -13.81 -3.72 30.89
CA CYS A 343 -12.51 -4.27 31.26
C CYS A 343 -12.44 -4.53 32.78
N ASP A 344 -11.74 -5.59 33.13
CA ASP A 344 -11.45 -5.92 34.54
C ASP A 344 -10.18 -5.24 35.06
N ARG A 345 -9.40 -4.59 34.18
CA ARG A 345 -8.10 -3.99 34.47
C ARG A 345 -8.05 -2.51 34.15
N ASP A 346 -7.12 -1.81 34.79
CA ASP A 346 -6.76 -0.44 34.48
C ASP A 346 -5.73 -0.44 33.35
N TYR A 347 -6.00 0.39 32.35
CA TYR A 347 -5.10 0.65 31.24
C TYR A 347 -4.56 2.07 31.32
N ARG A 348 -3.42 2.29 30.72
CA ARG A 348 -2.81 3.59 30.58
C ARG A 348 -3.58 4.41 29.54
N LEU A 349 -4.13 5.55 29.96
CA LEU A 349 -4.77 6.51 29.07
C LEU A 349 -3.87 7.72 28.91
N ILE A 350 -3.44 7.96 27.66
CA ILE A 350 -2.58 9.09 27.29
C ILE A 350 -3.48 10.17 26.71
N VAL A 351 -3.34 11.40 27.20
CA VAL A 351 -4.06 12.57 26.71
C VAL A 351 -3.13 13.51 25.97
N LEU A 352 -3.49 13.85 24.73
CA LEU A 352 -2.87 14.94 23.96
C LEU A 352 -3.79 16.17 24.05
N ARG A 353 -3.33 17.20 24.78
CA ARG A 353 -3.99 18.50 24.89
C ARG A 353 -3.39 19.44 23.85
N LYS A 354 -4.22 19.92 22.93
CA LYS A 354 -3.81 20.91 21.92
C LYS A 354 -4.44 22.26 22.27
N LYS A 355 -3.58 23.29 22.37
CA LYS A 355 -4.02 24.67 22.44
C LYS A 355 -4.17 25.21 21.03
N LEU A 356 -5.36 25.62 20.66
CA LEU A 356 -5.75 26.07 19.33
C LEU A 356 -6.07 27.55 19.35
N ALA A 357 -5.56 28.30 18.36
CA ALA A 357 -6.03 29.66 18.07
C ALA A 357 -6.99 29.60 16.89
N ILE A 358 -8.17 30.20 17.06
CA ILE A 358 -9.17 30.34 16.01
C ILE A 358 -9.10 31.78 15.50
N GLU A 359 -8.81 31.89 14.21
CA GLU A 359 -8.70 33.16 13.49
C GLU A 359 -9.82 33.31 12.46
N LYS A 360 -10.37 34.51 12.33
CA LYS A 360 -11.32 34.85 11.28
C LYS A 360 -10.89 36.18 10.64
N ARG A 361 -10.77 36.21 9.31
CA ARG A 361 -10.26 37.36 8.56
C ARG A 361 -8.89 37.86 9.04
N GLY A 362 -8.02 36.95 9.52
CA GLY A 362 -6.69 37.30 10.02
C GLY A 362 -6.65 37.85 11.44
N VAL A 363 -7.79 37.89 12.15
CA VAL A 363 -7.86 38.31 13.55
C VAL A 363 -8.12 37.09 14.42
N ARG A 364 -7.31 36.93 15.47
CA ARG A 364 -7.52 35.90 16.50
C ARG A 364 -8.78 36.21 17.28
N ILE A 365 -9.77 35.29 17.27
CA ILE A 365 -11.06 35.47 17.91
C ILE A 365 -11.05 34.83 19.29
N ARG A 366 -10.54 33.62 19.40
CA ARG A 366 -10.52 32.86 20.65
C ARG A 366 -9.41 31.81 20.65
N GLU A 367 -9.08 31.36 21.86
CA GLU A 367 -8.24 30.17 22.07
C GLU A 367 -9.10 29.11 22.74
N GLU A 368 -8.88 27.86 22.39
CA GLU A 368 -9.58 26.73 22.99
C GLU A 368 -8.63 25.53 23.16
N TYR A 369 -8.91 24.67 24.13
CA TYR A 369 -8.21 23.39 24.25
C TYR A 369 -9.03 22.30 23.58
N ARG A 370 -8.33 21.40 22.85
CA ARG A 370 -8.87 20.14 22.35
C ARG A 370 -8.08 18.98 22.89
N TYR A 371 -8.81 17.95 23.31
CA TYR A 371 -8.25 16.75 23.90
C TYR A 371 -8.40 15.58 22.94
N PHE A 372 -7.34 14.78 22.84
CA PHE A 372 -7.31 13.52 22.11
C PHE A 372 -6.78 12.46 23.05
N PHE A 373 -7.41 11.31 23.08
CA PHE A 373 -7.07 10.25 24.02
C PHE A 373 -6.60 9.01 23.30
N PHE A 374 -5.63 8.32 23.90
CA PHE A 374 -5.10 7.05 23.42
C PHE A 374 -5.01 6.07 24.58
N ILE A 375 -5.57 4.85 24.38
CA ILE A 375 -5.50 3.76 25.35
C ILE A 375 -4.47 2.74 24.94
N THR A 376 -3.67 2.28 25.90
CA THR A 376 -2.62 1.27 25.65
C THR A 376 -2.38 0.41 26.89
N ASN A 377 -1.95 -0.84 26.66
CA ASN A 377 -1.39 -1.72 27.70
C ASN A 377 0.14 -1.61 27.80
N ASP A 378 0.79 -0.80 26.97
CA ASP A 378 2.22 -0.56 27.03
C ASP A 378 2.55 0.44 28.16
N ARG A 379 3.15 -0.05 29.24
CA ARG A 379 3.56 0.75 30.39
C ARG A 379 4.98 1.33 30.25
N GLU A 380 5.76 0.88 29.27
CA GLU A 380 7.17 1.25 29.11
C GLU A 380 7.37 2.38 28.10
N LEU A 381 6.52 2.45 27.07
CA LEU A 381 6.60 3.47 26.01
C LEU A 381 6.30 4.88 26.58
N PRO A 382 7.22 5.87 26.45
CA PRO A 382 6.94 7.24 26.90
C PRO A 382 5.68 7.84 26.25
N ALA A 383 4.95 8.70 26.97
CA ALA A 383 3.67 9.25 26.54
C ALA A 383 3.79 10.03 25.21
N ASP A 384 4.84 10.82 25.03
CA ASP A 384 5.15 11.53 23.79
C ASP A 384 5.40 10.56 22.63
N GLN A 385 6.18 9.50 22.88
CA GLN A 385 6.46 8.46 21.88
C GLN A 385 5.19 7.66 21.52
N ALA A 386 4.30 7.42 22.46
CA ALA A 386 3.02 6.77 22.19
C ALA A 386 2.15 7.64 21.27
N VAL A 387 2.06 8.94 21.51
CA VAL A 387 1.33 9.87 20.62
C VAL A 387 1.97 9.92 19.21
N LEU A 388 3.30 9.96 19.12
CA LEU A 388 4.01 9.91 17.83
C LEU A 388 3.79 8.57 17.11
N THR A 389 3.78 7.47 17.86
CA THR A 389 3.53 6.11 17.33
C THR A 389 2.09 5.96 16.83
N ALA A 390 1.10 6.50 17.58
CA ALA A 390 -0.28 6.58 17.12
C ALA A 390 -0.41 7.41 15.85
N GLY A 391 0.31 8.55 15.76
CA GLY A 391 0.38 9.40 14.57
C GLY A 391 1.00 8.69 13.35
N GLY A 392 1.88 7.72 13.55
CA GLY A 392 2.47 6.89 12.49
C GLY A 392 1.43 6.07 11.70
N ARG A 393 0.21 5.91 12.22
CA ARG A 393 -0.93 5.30 11.52
C ARG A 393 -1.35 6.06 10.24
N CYS A 394 -0.96 7.32 10.07
CA CYS A 394 -1.15 8.04 8.79
C CYS A 394 -0.53 7.31 7.58
N ASP A 395 0.40 6.38 7.79
CA ASP A 395 0.90 5.49 6.74
C ASP A 395 -0.17 4.52 6.20
N GLN A 396 -1.17 4.15 7.01
CA GLN A 396 -2.34 3.36 6.60
C GLN A 396 -3.23 4.16 5.63
N GLU A 397 -3.48 5.43 5.92
CA GLU A 397 -4.24 6.33 5.02
C GLU A 397 -3.54 6.43 3.65
N ASN A 398 -2.20 6.50 3.64
CA ASN A 398 -1.42 6.45 2.41
C ASN A 398 -1.60 5.11 1.67
N LEU A 399 -1.62 3.98 2.37
CA LEU A 399 -1.86 2.67 1.76
C LEU A 399 -3.27 2.61 1.15
N VAL A 400 -4.29 3.07 1.87
CA VAL A 400 -5.67 3.17 1.37
C VAL A 400 -5.73 4.05 0.11
N ALA A 401 -5.08 5.22 0.13
CA ALA A 401 -5.00 6.12 -1.03
C ALA A 401 -4.32 5.44 -2.25
N GLN A 402 -3.26 4.66 -2.02
CA GLN A 402 -2.60 3.89 -3.08
C GLN A 402 -3.49 2.75 -3.60
N LEU A 403 -4.22 2.04 -2.74
CA LEU A 403 -5.16 0.99 -3.15
C LEU A 403 -6.34 1.57 -3.94
N LYS A 404 -6.80 2.79 -3.64
CA LYS A 404 -7.83 3.51 -4.41
C LYS A 404 -7.28 4.05 -5.73
N GLY A 405 -6.27 4.92 -5.69
CA GLY A 405 -5.85 5.75 -6.83
C GLY A 405 -4.63 5.24 -7.61
N GLY A 406 -3.80 4.40 -6.99
CA GLY A 406 -2.61 3.81 -7.62
C GLY A 406 -2.86 2.43 -8.22
N VAL A 407 -3.36 1.53 -7.39
CA VAL A 407 -3.63 0.12 -7.72
C VAL A 407 -5.02 -0.07 -8.30
N HIS A 408 -5.97 0.82 -8.02
CA HIS A 408 -7.39 0.68 -8.35
C HIS A 408 -8.02 -0.63 -7.84
N ALA A 409 -7.53 -1.12 -6.68
CA ALA A 409 -8.08 -2.31 -6.04
C ALA A 409 -9.42 -2.02 -5.34
N LEU A 410 -9.53 -0.86 -4.70
CA LEU A 410 -10.75 -0.44 -4.01
C LEU A 410 -11.72 0.21 -5.01
N THR A 411 -12.24 -0.61 -5.92
CA THR A 411 -13.27 -0.28 -6.91
C THR A 411 -14.29 -1.41 -7.00
N THR A 412 -15.41 -1.15 -7.64
CA THR A 412 -16.56 -2.06 -7.66
C THR A 412 -16.93 -2.45 -9.09
N PRO A 413 -16.09 -3.25 -9.81
CA PRO A 413 -16.33 -3.55 -11.23
C PRO A 413 -17.44 -4.57 -11.49
N VAL A 414 -17.91 -5.28 -10.48
CA VAL A 414 -18.94 -6.34 -10.59
C VAL A 414 -20.17 -6.00 -9.73
N ASP A 415 -21.15 -6.88 -9.70
CA ASP A 415 -22.53 -6.60 -9.29
C ASP A 415 -22.86 -6.88 -7.81
N ASN A 416 -22.11 -7.73 -7.11
CA ASN A 416 -22.41 -8.09 -5.73
C ASN A 416 -21.23 -7.91 -4.78
N LEU A 417 -21.53 -7.91 -3.47
CA LEU A 417 -20.57 -7.65 -2.40
C LEU A 417 -19.38 -8.62 -2.41
N VAL A 418 -19.65 -9.93 -2.53
CA VAL A 418 -18.62 -10.96 -2.44
C VAL A 418 -17.73 -10.95 -3.67
N SER A 419 -18.32 -10.77 -4.87
CA SER A 419 -17.55 -10.67 -6.12
C SER A 419 -16.64 -9.45 -6.15
N ASN A 420 -17.11 -8.30 -5.63
CA ASN A 420 -16.27 -7.11 -5.47
C ASN A 420 -15.19 -7.34 -4.42
N TRP A 421 -15.48 -8.07 -3.34
CA TRP A 421 -14.46 -8.44 -2.37
C TRP A 421 -13.36 -9.30 -2.99
N ALA A 422 -13.72 -10.33 -3.75
CA ALA A 422 -12.78 -11.16 -4.49
C ALA A 422 -11.91 -10.31 -5.44
N TYR A 423 -12.53 -9.40 -6.21
CA TYR A 423 -11.79 -8.47 -7.07
C TYR A 423 -10.82 -7.60 -6.27
N MET A 424 -11.25 -7.00 -5.15
CA MET A 424 -10.41 -6.14 -4.31
C MET A 424 -9.18 -6.89 -3.80
N VAL A 425 -9.33 -8.15 -3.38
CA VAL A 425 -8.21 -8.99 -2.93
C VAL A 425 -7.26 -9.29 -4.08
N MET A 426 -7.77 -9.75 -5.23
CA MET A 426 -6.97 -10.05 -6.42
C MET A 426 -6.23 -8.82 -6.95
N ALA A 427 -6.90 -7.67 -6.97
CA ALA A 427 -6.28 -6.42 -7.40
C ALA A 427 -5.22 -5.91 -6.42
N SER A 428 -5.44 -6.04 -5.10
CA SER A 428 -4.47 -5.65 -4.07
C SER A 428 -3.19 -6.52 -4.10
N LEU A 429 -3.24 -7.70 -4.71
CA LEU A 429 -2.07 -8.54 -4.95
C LEU A 429 -1.00 -7.82 -5.78
N ALA A 430 -1.37 -6.91 -6.68
CA ALA A 430 -0.41 -6.09 -7.42
C ALA A 430 0.48 -5.24 -6.48
N TRP A 431 -0.09 -4.73 -5.38
CA TRP A 431 0.67 -4.04 -4.34
C TRP A 431 1.55 -4.99 -3.53
N SER A 432 1.05 -6.18 -3.18
CA SER A 432 1.85 -7.20 -2.49
C SER A 432 3.04 -7.65 -3.35
N LEU A 433 2.85 -7.85 -4.65
CA LEU A 433 3.95 -8.15 -5.58
C LEU A 433 5.00 -7.04 -5.63
N LYS A 434 4.58 -5.77 -5.56
CA LYS A 434 5.51 -4.63 -5.42
C LYS A 434 6.33 -4.74 -4.13
N ALA A 435 5.68 -5.00 -3.00
CA ALA A 435 6.35 -5.11 -1.71
C ALA A 435 7.33 -6.31 -1.70
N TRP A 436 6.92 -7.46 -2.22
CA TRP A 436 7.78 -8.64 -2.32
C TRP A 436 8.96 -8.42 -3.25
N ALA A 437 8.75 -7.75 -4.39
CA ALA A 437 9.85 -7.37 -5.27
C ALA A 437 10.88 -6.51 -4.52
N ALA A 438 10.42 -5.53 -3.74
CA ALA A 438 11.31 -4.68 -2.94
C ALA A 438 12.04 -5.48 -1.84
N LEU A 439 11.32 -6.35 -1.10
CA LEU A 439 11.91 -7.18 -0.04
C LEU A 439 12.97 -8.16 -0.57
N LEU A 440 12.81 -8.65 -1.79
CA LEU A 440 13.70 -9.62 -2.41
C LEU A 440 14.87 -9.01 -3.21
N VAL A 441 14.97 -7.68 -3.32
CA VAL A 441 16.18 -7.03 -3.87
C VAL A 441 17.38 -7.42 -3.01
N PRO A 442 18.42 -8.05 -3.60
CA PRO A 442 19.57 -8.51 -2.82
C PRO A 442 20.44 -7.34 -2.34
N GLU A 443 20.94 -7.49 -1.12
CA GLU A 443 21.96 -6.63 -0.54
C GLU A 443 23.34 -7.29 -0.69
N THR A 444 24.30 -6.61 -1.28
CA THR A 444 25.67 -7.10 -1.35
C THR A 444 26.51 -6.45 -0.24
N PRO A 445 27.41 -7.18 0.43
CA PRO A 445 28.18 -6.64 1.56
C PRO A 445 28.91 -5.33 1.22
N ARG A 446 29.50 -5.24 0.02
CA ARG A 446 30.25 -4.06 -0.44
C ARG A 446 29.40 -2.79 -0.58
N HIS A 447 28.09 -2.92 -0.84
CA HIS A 447 27.14 -1.82 -1.09
C HIS A 447 25.91 -1.93 -0.19
N ALA A 448 26.02 -2.54 0.98
CA ALA A 448 24.90 -2.84 1.86
C ALA A 448 24.07 -1.60 2.25
N ARG A 449 24.74 -0.47 2.53
CA ARG A 449 24.07 0.80 2.88
C ARG A 449 23.22 1.33 1.73
N GLU A 450 23.79 1.38 0.52
CA GLU A 450 23.10 1.85 -0.69
C GLU A 450 21.90 0.95 -1.02
N HIS A 451 22.13 -0.38 -1.00
CA HIS A 451 21.09 -1.37 -1.32
C HIS A 451 19.94 -1.36 -0.30
N ARG A 452 20.21 -1.12 0.99
CA ARG A 452 19.16 -0.93 2.00
C ARG A 452 18.33 0.33 1.74
N ILE A 453 18.97 1.42 1.33
CA ILE A 453 18.26 2.65 0.94
C ILE A 453 17.38 2.40 -0.28
N GLU A 454 17.90 1.72 -1.33
CA GLU A 454 17.12 1.36 -2.53
C GLU A 454 15.91 0.48 -2.18
N LYS A 455 16.12 -0.58 -1.38
CA LYS A 455 15.07 -1.48 -0.90
C LYS A 455 13.97 -0.73 -0.15
N ARG A 456 14.38 0.13 0.82
CA ARG A 456 13.46 0.96 1.59
C ARG A 456 12.71 1.95 0.70
N THR A 457 13.39 2.54 -0.30
CA THR A 457 12.79 3.46 -1.24
C THR A 457 11.74 2.76 -2.10
N LEU A 458 12.02 1.55 -2.62
CA LEU A 458 11.05 0.75 -3.39
C LEU A 458 9.82 0.39 -2.56
N LEU A 459 10.00 -0.02 -1.29
CA LEU A 459 8.88 -0.31 -0.38
C LEU A 459 7.96 0.90 -0.18
N ARG A 460 8.55 2.10 -0.06
CA ARG A 460 7.83 3.35 0.17
C ARG A 460 7.31 4.03 -1.09
N MET A 461 7.74 3.58 -2.27
CA MET A 461 7.31 4.15 -3.54
C MET A 461 5.79 4.06 -3.70
N GLU A 462 5.20 5.14 -4.19
CA GLU A 462 3.86 5.12 -4.75
C GLU A 462 3.78 4.13 -5.91
N PHE A 463 2.63 3.51 -6.11
CA PHE A 463 2.48 2.45 -7.11
C PHE A 463 2.79 2.90 -8.53
N LYS A 464 2.36 4.11 -8.90
CA LYS A 464 2.65 4.69 -10.23
C LYS A 464 4.15 4.90 -10.44
N THR A 465 4.87 5.37 -9.41
CA THR A 465 6.32 5.54 -9.45
C THR A 465 7.04 4.20 -9.53
N PHE A 466 6.58 3.19 -8.77
CA PHE A 466 7.10 1.82 -8.87
C PHE A 466 6.92 1.24 -10.28
N ARG A 467 5.75 1.43 -10.88
CA ARG A 467 5.50 0.98 -12.25
C ARG A 467 6.49 1.64 -13.23
N ALA A 468 6.64 2.95 -13.16
CA ALA A 468 7.62 3.67 -14.01
C ALA A 468 9.06 3.20 -13.79
N ALA A 469 9.43 2.85 -12.56
CA ALA A 469 10.77 2.39 -12.20
C ALA A 469 11.07 0.94 -12.59
N MET A 470 10.11 0.03 -12.38
CA MET A 470 10.34 -1.42 -12.39
C MET A 470 9.51 -2.17 -13.44
N ILE A 471 8.42 -1.61 -13.93
CA ILE A 471 7.51 -2.29 -14.87
C ILE A 471 7.58 -1.66 -16.28
N GLU A 472 7.47 -0.34 -16.38
CA GLU A 472 7.47 0.38 -17.66
C GLU A 472 8.89 0.49 -18.24
N ILE A 473 9.51 -0.67 -18.47
CA ILE A 473 10.86 -0.81 -19.07
C ILE A 473 10.69 -1.40 -20.45
N PRO A 474 10.69 -0.59 -21.53
CA PRO A 474 10.50 -1.10 -22.88
C PRO A 474 11.50 -2.19 -23.24
N CYS A 475 11.00 -3.27 -23.80
CA CYS A 475 11.82 -4.37 -24.23
C CYS A 475 11.33 -4.97 -25.55
N GLN A 476 12.22 -5.71 -26.19
CA GLN A 476 11.91 -6.62 -27.28
C GLN A 476 11.83 -8.04 -26.72
N ILE A 477 10.77 -8.77 -27.07
CA ILE A 477 10.64 -10.19 -26.74
C ILE A 477 11.29 -11.02 -27.84
N VAL A 478 12.20 -11.90 -27.46
CA VAL A 478 12.94 -12.76 -28.39
C VAL A 478 12.93 -14.19 -27.84
N ARG A 479 12.49 -15.14 -28.66
CA ARG A 479 12.68 -16.57 -28.39
C ARG A 479 14.02 -17.02 -28.95
N SER A 480 14.89 -17.55 -28.11
CA SER A 480 16.21 -18.08 -28.52
C SER A 480 16.45 -19.43 -27.84
N GLY A 481 16.45 -20.50 -28.63
CA GLY A 481 16.46 -21.85 -28.10
C GLY A 481 15.24 -22.10 -27.18
N ARG A 482 15.47 -22.60 -25.96
CA ARG A 482 14.42 -22.85 -24.97
C ARG A 482 14.20 -21.64 -23.99
N ARG A 483 14.70 -20.45 -24.35
CA ARG A 483 14.69 -19.27 -23.49
C ARG A 483 13.81 -18.17 -24.06
N LEU A 484 12.99 -17.60 -23.20
CA LEU A 484 12.28 -16.36 -23.46
C LEU A 484 13.13 -15.19 -22.96
N VAL A 485 13.58 -14.34 -23.88
CA VAL A 485 14.54 -13.26 -23.61
C VAL A 485 13.85 -11.91 -23.72
N TYR A 486 13.84 -11.16 -22.61
CA TYR A 486 13.43 -9.75 -22.58
C TYR A 486 14.64 -8.88 -22.85
N ARG A 487 14.76 -8.36 -24.06
CA ARG A 487 15.87 -7.50 -24.48
C ARG A 487 15.52 -6.04 -24.16
N LEU A 488 15.99 -5.54 -23.03
CA LEU A 488 15.69 -4.17 -22.58
C LEU A 488 16.24 -3.13 -23.57
N LEU A 489 15.41 -2.18 -23.98
CA LEU A 489 15.71 -1.19 -25.02
C LEU A 489 16.12 0.17 -24.47
N SER A 490 15.55 0.59 -23.33
CA SER A 490 15.79 1.88 -22.69
C SER A 490 16.72 1.79 -21.49
N TRP A 491 17.02 2.94 -20.90
CA TRP A 491 17.68 3.07 -19.61
C TRP A 491 16.79 3.87 -18.66
N ASN A 492 16.76 3.47 -17.38
CA ASN A 492 16.25 4.26 -16.30
C ASN A 492 17.14 4.11 -15.05
N PRO A 493 17.07 5.03 -14.07
CA PRO A 493 17.91 4.98 -12.86
C PRO A 493 17.79 3.69 -12.05
N TRP A 494 16.63 3.03 -12.10
CA TRP A 494 16.33 1.81 -11.34
C TRP A 494 16.72 0.52 -12.06
N GLN A 495 17.19 0.60 -13.28
CA GLN A 495 17.47 -0.59 -14.08
C GLN A 495 18.55 -1.49 -13.46
N GLY A 496 19.50 -0.92 -12.71
CA GLY A 496 20.49 -1.69 -11.94
C GLY A 496 19.85 -2.52 -10.83
N VAL A 497 18.90 -1.92 -10.11
CA VAL A 497 18.12 -2.59 -9.06
C VAL A 497 17.25 -3.69 -9.65
N PHE A 498 16.54 -3.38 -10.75
CA PHE A 498 15.73 -4.33 -11.49
C PHE A 498 16.53 -5.57 -11.93
N LEU A 499 17.71 -5.37 -12.51
CA LEU A 499 18.53 -6.49 -12.97
C LEU A 499 19.08 -7.34 -11.81
N ARG A 500 19.38 -6.73 -10.65
CA ARG A 500 19.76 -7.51 -9.45
C ARG A 500 18.60 -8.35 -8.93
N LEU A 501 17.37 -7.81 -8.94
CA LEU A 501 16.17 -8.57 -8.59
C LEU A 501 16.00 -9.76 -9.54
N VAL A 502 16.05 -9.54 -10.86
CA VAL A 502 15.92 -10.61 -11.87
C VAL A 502 17.01 -11.68 -11.71
N GLU A 503 18.25 -11.27 -11.42
CA GLU A 503 19.36 -12.19 -11.16
C GLU A 503 19.08 -13.05 -9.91
N ARG A 504 18.56 -12.46 -8.83
CA ARG A 504 18.12 -13.17 -7.63
C ARG A 504 17.02 -14.19 -7.94
N LEU A 505 16.00 -13.77 -8.68
CA LEU A 505 14.86 -14.63 -9.04
C LEU A 505 15.26 -15.81 -9.96
N ASN A 506 16.31 -15.67 -10.76
CA ASN A 506 16.85 -16.75 -11.63
C ASN A 506 17.86 -17.66 -10.90
N GLY A 507 18.33 -17.29 -9.72
CA GLY A 507 19.24 -18.10 -8.91
C GLY A 507 18.56 -19.33 -8.28
N CYS A 508 19.36 -20.21 -7.67
CA CYS A 508 18.82 -21.31 -6.85
C CYS A 508 18.17 -20.73 -5.59
N TRP A 509 16.91 -21.09 -5.35
CA TRP A 509 16.20 -20.84 -4.11
C TRP A 509 16.30 -22.14 -3.27
N LEU A 510 16.93 -22.05 -2.11
CA LEU A 510 16.82 -23.09 -1.11
C LEU A 510 15.48 -22.84 -0.37
N TYR A 511 14.56 -23.77 -0.50
CA TYR A 511 13.29 -23.81 0.23
C TYR A 511 13.53 -24.41 1.61
#